data_cda7c2dc4722db05951236fdf4b4257d
#
_entry.id   cda7c2dc4722db05951236fdf4b4257d
#
_cell.length_a   1.000
_cell.length_b   1.000
_cell.length_c   1.000
_cell.angle_alpha   90.00
_cell.angle_beta   90.00
_cell.angle_gamma   90.00
#
_symmetry.space_group_name_H-M   'P 1'
#
loop_
_entity.id
_entity.type
_entity.pdbx_description
1 polymer ?
#
loop_
_entity_poly.entity_id
_entity_poly.type
_entity_poly.pdbx_seq_one_letter_code
_entity_poly.pdbx_strand_id
1 'polypeptide(L)'
;MNRRTFLAASSCAIALPQLSHSADKKLRVGVIGHTGRGNYGHGIDTVWMNVPETEIVAVADAHEGGLANAQKKLKVSKGFADYRIMLREIKPDIVAVCPRYVDQHHDMSLAAIEAGAKGIYIEKPFVRTPAEADSLAAACKKHGAKIAIAHRNRWHPMLAVIDRFIKDDQLGKILEIRGRGKGDRRGGGEDLWVLGSHVLNLIHYFGGAPRNCSARMFQGGKPVTSANVRKGNEGLGPLAGNELHARYEMERGMIAYFDSIANDGTQNHGFGLQIIGNKGILAIRNDRQPFAYWVPGNPLGPTRESRPWIPFTTTGPGKEESNLKAVEAVHN
;
A
#
# COMPACT_ATOMS: atom_id res chain seq x y z
N MET A 1 62.00 -2.46 -41.88
CA MET A 1 60.63 -1.86 -41.84
C MET A 1 60.52 -1.04 -40.58
N ASN A 2 60.43 0.26 -40.72
CA ASN A 2 60.59 1.23 -39.63
C ASN A 2 59.25 1.42 -38.85
N ARG A 3 59.34 1.39 -37.52
CA ARG A 3 58.23 1.55 -36.54
C ARG A 3 57.50 2.90 -36.59
N ARG A 4 57.78 3.76 -37.57
CA ARG A 4 57.19 5.12 -37.66
C ARG A 4 56.09 5.27 -38.70
N THR A 5 55.71 4.21 -39.44
CA THR A 5 54.68 4.27 -40.50
C THR A 5 53.35 3.65 -40.08
N PHE A 6 53.15 3.30 -38.79
CA PHE A 6 51.89 2.66 -38.27
C PHE A 6 51.01 3.60 -37.47
N LEU A 7 51.35 4.87 -37.33
CA LEU A 7 50.60 5.83 -36.52
C LEU A 7 49.88 6.93 -37.30
N ALA A 8 49.72 6.78 -38.63
CA ALA A 8 49.11 7.82 -39.46
C ALA A 8 47.84 7.39 -40.21
N ALA A 9 47.11 6.36 -39.75
CA ALA A 9 45.85 5.99 -40.40
C ALA A 9 44.90 5.34 -39.40
N SER A 10 44.29 6.11 -38.49
CA SER A 10 43.06 5.72 -37.80
C SER A 10 42.49 6.91 -37.01
N SER A 11 42.28 8.04 -37.66
CA SER A 11 41.34 9.06 -37.19
C SER A 11 39.97 8.78 -37.81
N CYS A 12 39.42 7.57 -37.62
CA CYS A 12 38.02 7.34 -37.76
C CYS A 12 37.37 7.95 -36.54
N ALA A 13 36.82 9.16 -36.65
CA ALA A 13 35.86 9.71 -35.74
C ALA A 13 34.68 8.74 -35.71
N ILE A 14 34.63 7.88 -34.69
CA ILE A 14 33.41 7.16 -34.32
C ILE A 14 32.49 8.27 -33.85
N ALA A 15 31.61 8.74 -34.74
CA ALA A 15 30.41 9.47 -34.36
C ALA A 15 29.57 8.50 -33.51
N LEU A 16 29.77 8.54 -32.19
CA LEU A 16 28.78 7.99 -31.26
C LEU A 16 27.47 8.66 -31.62
N PRO A 17 26.40 7.91 -31.94
CA PRO A 17 25.10 8.52 -32.04
C PRO A 17 24.88 9.19 -30.68
N GLN A 18 24.80 10.53 -30.70
CA GLN A 18 24.16 11.23 -29.58
C GLN A 18 22.79 10.61 -29.50
N LEU A 19 22.60 9.75 -28.52
CA LEU A 19 21.28 9.43 -28.01
C LEU A 19 20.70 10.79 -27.58
N SER A 20 20.00 11.42 -28.54
CA SER A 20 19.12 12.53 -28.21
C SER A 20 18.19 11.97 -27.13
N HIS A 21 18.39 12.36 -25.90
CA HIS A 21 17.37 12.29 -24.88
C HIS A 21 16.24 13.16 -25.45
N SER A 22 15.34 12.51 -26.17
CA SER A 22 13.98 13.03 -26.33
C SER A 22 13.55 13.36 -24.90
N ALA A 23 13.27 14.62 -24.61
CA ALA A 23 12.72 15.01 -23.33
C ALA A 23 11.54 14.07 -23.09
N ASP A 24 11.73 13.10 -22.18
CA ASP A 24 10.79 12.00 -22.01
C ASP A 24 9.42 12.61 -21.72
N LYS A 25 8.47 12.36 -22.63
CA LYS A 25 7.11 12.88 -22.53
C LYS A 25 6.54 12.42 -21.20
N LYS A 26 6.25 13.37 -20.32
CA LYS A 26 5.67 13.08 -19.01
C LYS A 26 4.39 12.28 -19.14
N LEU A 27 4.19 11.32 -18.24
CA LEU A 27 2.95 10.57 -18.12
C LEU A 27 1.84 11.49 -17.61
N ARG A 28 0.73 11.51 -18.31
CA ARG A 28 -0.42 12.38 -18.06
C ARG A 28 -1.32 11.75 -17.00
N VAL A 29 -1.54 12.44 -15.89
CA VAL A 29 -2.34 11.93 -14.77
C VAL A 29 -3.69 12.63 -14.70
N GLY A 30 -4.78 11.85 -14.72
CA GLY A 30 -6.12 12.29 -14.37
C GLY A 30 -6.44 11.94 -12.92
N VAL A 31 -6.96 12.90 -12.16
CA VAL A 31 -7.32 12.70 -10.75
C VAL A 31 -8.84 12.64 -10.61
N ILE A 32 -9.36 11.60 -9.96
CA ILE A 32 -10.77 11.46 -9.63
C ILE A 32 -10.93 11.61 -8.11
N GLY A 33 -11.64 12.65 -7.67
CA GLY A 33 -12.06 12.87 -6.30
C GLY A 33 -13.59 12.75 -6.15
N HIS A 34 -14.06 12.78 -4.92
CA HIS A 34 -15.49 12.88 -4.61
C HIS A 34 -15.69 13.56 -3.26
N THR A 35 -15.79 14.87 -3.27
CA THR A 35 -16.03 15.67 -2.06
C THR A 35 -17.32 15.26 -1.37
N GLY A 36 -17.26 15.01 -0.06
CA GLY A 36 -18.38 14.47 0.74
C GLY A 36 -18.51 12.95 0.72
N ARG A 37 -17.81 12.23 -0.18
CA ARG A 37 -17.79 10.76 -0.23
C ARG A 37 -16.38 10.20 -0.33
N GLY A 38 -15.57 10.43 0.70
CA GLY A 38 -14.19 9.96 0.75
C GLY A 38 -13.16 10.94 0.21
N ASN A 39 -13.62 12.07 -0.34
CA ASN A 39 -12.79 13.19 -0.80
C ASN A 39 -11.68 12.76 -1.77
N TYR A 40 -10.43 13.11 -1.44
CA TYR A 40 -9.22 12.82 -2.24
C TYR A 40 -8.27 11.82 -1.56
N GLY A 41 -8.80 11.00 -0.63
CA GLY A 41 -8.02 9.98 0.08
C GLY A 41 -6.93 10.56 0.98
N HIS A 42 -5.80 9.87 1.04
CA HIS A 42 -4.66 10.19 1.91
C HIS A 42 -3.45 10.66 1.07
N GLY A 43 -3.63 11.71 0.28
CA GLY A 43 -2.56 12.29 -0.52
C GLY A 43 -2.28 11.60 -1.85
N ILE A 44 -3.11 10.67 -2.29
CA ILE A 44 -2.93 10.00 -3.60
C ILE A 44 -3.28 10.91 -4.79
N ASP A 45 -3.90 12.05 -4.54
CA ASP A 45 -4.09 13.12 -5.50
C ASP A 45 -2.82 13.97 -5.70
N THR A 46 -2.06 14.21 -4.63
CA THR A 46 -0.89 15.11 -4.63
C THR A 46 0.45 14.42 -4.86
N VAL A 47 0.55 13.11 -4.69
CA VAL A 47 1.81 12.37 -4.86
C VAL A 47 2.46 12.62 -6.22
N TRP A 48 1.67 12.82 -7.24
CA TRP A 48 2.12 13.09 -8.63
C TRP A 48 2.87 14.41 -8.80
N MET A 49 2.65 15.36 -7.92
CA MET A 49 3.38 16.64 -7.92
C MET A 49 4.86 16.45 -7.54
N ASN A 50 5.20 15.32 -6.91
CA ASN A 50 6.55 14.97 -6.48
C ASN A 50 7.20 13.88 -7.34
N VAL A 51 6.55 13.45 -8.43
CA VAL A 51 7.07 12.46 -9.39
C VAL A 51 7.44 13.18 -10.68
N PRO A 52 8.73 13.43 -10.94
CA PRO A 52 9.18 14.27 -12.06
C PRO A 52 8.71 13.82 -13.45
N GLU A 53 8.49 12.51 -13.61
CA GLU A 53 8.07 11.86 -14.86
C GLU A 53 6.55 11.99 -15.11
N THR A 54 5.82 12.68 -14.24
CA THR A 54 4.35 12.83 -14.34
C THR A 54 3.93 14.29 -14.40
N GLU A 55 2.73 14.52 -14.94
CA GLU A 55 2.01 15.79 -14.85
C GLU A 55 0.52 15.55 -14.64
N ILE A 56 -0.09 16.29 -13.70
CA ILE A 56 -1.54 16.26 -13.51
C ILE A 56 -2.17 17.12 -14.60
N VAL A 57 -2.98 16.51 -15.47
CA VAL A 57 -3.58 17.19 -16.63
C VAL A 57 -5.05 17.52 -16.46
N ALA A 58 -5.75 16.86 -15.53
CA ALA A 58 -7.16 17.11 -15.25
C ALA A 58 -7.56 16.57 -13.87
N VAL A 59 -8.64 17.13 -13.32
CA VAL A 59 -9.28 16.64 -12.09
C VAL A 59 -10.79 16.56 -12.29
N ALA A 60 -11.43 15.54 -11.72
CA ALA A 60 -12.88 15.38 -11.70
C ALA A 60 -13.41 15.30 -10.27
N ASP A 61 -14.47 16.04 -9.98
CA ASP A 61 -15.25 15.96 -8.74
C ASP A 61 -16.67 16.44 -9.01
N ALA A 62 -17.67 15.66 -8.61
CA ALA A 62 -19.09 16.03 -8.81
C ALA A 62 -19.53 17.21 -7.93
N HIS A 63 -18.78 17.54 -6.88
CA HIS A 63 -19.05 18.67 -6.00
C HIS A 63 -18.31 19.92 -6.49
N GLU A 64 -19.04 20.95 -6.94
CA GLU A 64 -18.47 22.16 -7.55
C GLU A 64 -17.37 22.83 -6.70
N GLY A 65 -17.64 23.09 -5.42
CA GLY A 65 -16.66 23.68 -4.52
C GLY A 65 -15.44 22.78 -4.26
N GLY A 66 -15.65 21.45 -4.25
CA GLY A 66 -14.59 20.46 -4.17
C GLY A 66 -13.70 20.47 -5.41
N LEU A 67 -14.31 20.54 -6.58
CA LEU A 67 -13.62 20.65 -7.86
C LEU A 67 -12.74 21.90 -7.92
N ALA A 68 -13.31 23.07 -7.60
CA ALA A 68 -12.56 24.32 -7.60
C ALA A 68 -11.36 24.31 -6.63
N ASN A 69 -11.54 23.76 -5.43
CA ASN A 69 -10.47 23.60 -4.46
C ASN A 69 -9.38 22.63 -4.95
N ALA A 70 -9.78 21.52 -5.60
CA ALA A 70 -8.84 20.56 -6.14
C ALA A 70 -8.04 21.14 -7.31
N GLN A 71 -8.66 21.88 -8.21
CA GLN A 71 -7.98 22.57 -9.31
C GLN A 71 -6.89 23.51 -8.77
N LYS A 72 -7.22 24.31 -7.75
CA LYS A 72 -6.27 25.20 -7.10
C LYS A 72 -5.13 24.45 -6.42
N LYS A 73 -5.45 23.41 -5.65
CA LYS A 73 -4.48 22.57 -4.92
C LYS A 73 -3.52 21.87 -5.87
N LEU A 74 -4.04 21.26 -6.93
CA LEU A 74 -3.28 20.46 -7.89
C LEU A 74 -2.67 21.31 -9.02
N LYS A 75 -2.94 22.64 -9.04
CA LYS A 75 -2.48 23.58 -10.06
C LYS A 75 -2.87 23.17 -11.49
N VAL A 76 -4.09 22.65 -11.66
CA VAL A 76 -4.62 22.19 -12.93
C VAL A 76 -5.84 23.01 -13.34
N SER A 77 -5.88 23.44 -14.60
CA SER A 77 -7.00 24.28 -15.12
C SER A 77 -8.20 23.46 -15.58
N LYS A 78 -7.99 22.21 -16.05
CA LYS A 78 -9.06 21.36 -16.57
C LYS A 78 -9.77 20.65 -15.43
N GLY A 79 -11.02 21.06 -15.17
CA GLY A 79 -11.90 20.47 -14.16
C GLY A 79 -13.16 19.90 -14.80
N PHE A 80 -13.67 18.79 -14.27
CA PHE A 80 -14.85 18.09 -14.78
C PHE A 80 -15.77 17.69 -13.62
N ALA A 81 -17.08 17.89 -13.77
CA ALA A 81 -18.05 17.39 -12.79
C ALA A 81 -18.26 15.87 -12.90
N ASP A 82 -18.06 15.30 -14.09
CA ASP A 82 -18.17 13.85 -14.35
C ASP A 82 -16.82 13.30 -14.81
N TYR A 83 -16.28 12.35 -14.06
CA TYR A 83 -15.01 11.68 -14.37
C TYR A 83 -15.05 10.90 -15.69
N ARG A 84 -16.22 10.42 -16.13
CA ARG A 84 -16.37 9.72 -17.41
C ARG A 84 -16.14 10.66 -18.59
N ILE A 85 -16.59 11.91 -18.46
CA ILE A 85 -16.33 12.97 -19.45
C ILE A 85 -14.85 13.28 -19.47
N MET A 86 -14.22 13.47 -18.28
CA MET A 86 -12.78 13.68 -18.17
C MET A 86 -11.99 12.57 -18.85
N LEU A 87 -12.31 11.32 -18.57
CA LEU A 87 -11.60 10.17 -19.15
C LEU A 87 -11.70 10.13 -20.67
N ARG A 88 -12.88 10.39 -21.24
CA ARG A 88 -13.11 10.40 -22.68
C ARG A 88 -12.37 11.53 -23.40
N GLU A 89 -12.38 12.74 -22.83
CA GLU A 89 -11.80 13.93 -23.46
C GLU A 89 -10.30 14.04 -23.27
N ILE A 90 -9.82 13.72 -22.06
CA ILE A 90 -8.41 13.88 -21.68
C ILE A 90 -7.57 12.67 -22.06
N LYS A 91 -8.10 11.44 -21.95
CA LYS A 91 -7.39 10.19 -22.19
C LYS A 91 -6.04 10.15 -21.43
N PRO A 92 -6.06 10.21 -20.09
CA PRO A 92 -4.83 10.20 -19.30
C PRO A 92 -4.12 8.85 -19.40
N ASP A 93 -2.78 8.85 -19.24
CA ASP A 93 -1.97 7.63 -19.17
C ASP A 93 -2.16 6.91 -17.83
N ILE A 94 -2.32 7.70 -16.77
CA ILE A 94 -2.53 7.22 -15.40
C ILE A 94 -3.79 7.89 -14.82
N VAL A 95 -4.55 7.12 -14.05
CA VAL A 95 -5.70 7.65 -13.30
C VAL A 95 -5.52 7.37 -11.81
N ALA A 96 -5.59 8.43 -11.01
CA ALA A 96 -5.66 8.35 -9.56
C ALA A 96 -7.13 8.29 -9.11
N VAL A 97 -7.56 7.14 -8.57
CA VAL A 97 -8.89 6.93 -7.99
C VAL A 97 -8.81 7.20 -6.50
N CYS A 98 -9.13 8.43 -6.11
CA CYS A 98 -8.81 8.97 -4.78
C CYS A 98 -9.88 8.77 -3.70
N PRO A 99 -11.20 8.66 -3.96
CA PRO A 99 -12.18 8.57 -2.90
C PRO A 99 -11.92 7.39 -1.96
N ARG A 100 -12.12 7.60 -0.63
CA ARG A 100 -11.98 6.50 0.34
C ARG A 100 -13.18 5.54 0.35
N TYR A 101 -14.31 5.94 -0.24
CA TYR A 101 -15.52 5.12 -0.27
C TYR A 101 -15.37 4.02 -1.33
N VAL A 102 -15.20 2.81 -0.84
CA VAL A 102 -14.84 1.63 -1.65
C VAL A 102 -15.90 1.23 -2.68
N ASP A 103 -17.17 1.60 -2.46
CA ASP A 103 -18.26 1.32 -3.40
C ASP A 103 -18.15 2.04 -4.75
N GLN A 104 -17.21 2.98 -4.86
CA GLN A 104 -16.95 3.72 -6.11
C GLN A 104 -15.74 3.18 -6.87
N HIS A 105 -14.89 2.41 -6.20
CA HIS A 105 -13.57 2.01 -6.70
C HIS A 105 -13.64 1.17 -7.97
N HIS A 106 -14.52 0.17 -7.99
CA HIS A 106 -14.71 -0.70 -9.15
C HIS A 106 -15.07 0.09 -10.40
N ASP A 107 -16.15 0.88 -10.35
CA ASP A 107 -16.68 1.57 -11.52
C ASP A 107 -15.74 2.66 -12.04
N MET A 108 -15.09 3.40 -11.14
CA MET A 108 -14.10 4.42 -11.52
C MET A 108 -12.88 3.81 -12.16
N SER A 109 -12.38 2.70 -11.61
CA SER A 109 -11.21 2.00 -12.14
C SER A 109 -11.50 1.32 -13.47
N LEU A 110 -12.66 0.66 -13.59
CA LEU A 110 -13.08 0.01 -14.82
C LEU A 110 -13.23 1.03 -15.96
N ALA A 111 -13.93 2.14 -15.71
CA ALA A 111 -14.08 3.20 -16.69
C ALA A 111 -12.73 3.80 -17.13
N ALA A 112 -11.78 3.95 -16.20
CA ALA A 112 -10.44 4.44 -16.52
C ALA A 112 -9.66 3.46 -17.42
N ILE A 113 -9.72 2.16 -17.10
CA ILE A 113 -9.09 1.11 -17.91
C ILE A 113 -9.68 1.04 -19.30
N GLU A 114 -11.01 1.08 -19.43
CA GLU A 114 -11.74 1.05 -20.70
C GLU A 114 -11.51 2.30 -21.55
N ALA A 115 -11.27 3.45 -20.92
CA ALA A 115 -10.87 4.69 -21.60
C ALA A 115 -9.42 4.69 -22.10
N GLY A 116 -8.63 3.64 -21.77
CA GLY A 116 -7.28 3.43 -22.28
C GLY A 116 -6.15 3.77 -21.33
N ALA A 117 -6.44 4.14 -20.07
CA ALA A 117 -5.41 4.36 -19.06
C ALA A 117 -4.56 3.08 -18.85
N LYS A 118 -3.25 3.24 -18.76
CA LYS A 118 -2.31 2.14 -18.56
C LYS A 118 -1.93 1.92 -17.10
N GLY A 119 -2.11 2.94 -16.27
CA GLY A 119 -1.88 2.88 -14.84
C GLY A 119 -3.09 3.35 -14.05
N ILE A 120 -3.48 2.60 -13.03
CA ILE A 120 -4.49 3.01 -12.05
C ILE A 120 -3.84 3.02 -10.68
N TYR A 121 -3.90 4.15 -9.98
CA TYR A 121 -3.51 4.26 -8.58
C TYR A 121 -4.75 4.50 -7.74
N ILE A 122 -5.09 3.56 -6.88
CA ILE A 122 -6.37 3.53 -6.19
C ILE A 122 -6.22 3.52 -4.67
N GLU A 123 -7.10 4.27 -4.00
CA GLU A 123 -7.20 4.25 -2.53
C GLU A 123 -7.58 2.85 -2.03
N LYS A 124 -7.12 2.53 -0.82
CA LYS A 124 -7.51 1.31 -0.11
C LYS A 124 -8.82 1.54 0.70
N PRO A 125 -9.61 0.50 0.98
CA PRO A 125 -9.48 -0.88 0.52
C PRO A 125 -9.74 -0.99 -0.99
N PHE A 126 -9.22 -2.01 -1.63
CA PHE A 126 -9.24 -2.13 -3.10
C PHE A 126 -10.65 -2.10 -3.69
N VAL A 127 -11.46 -3.10 -3.40
CA VAL A 127 -12.86 -3.24 -3.83
C VAL A 127 -13.66 -3.98 -2.76
N ARG A 128 -15.00 -4.08 -2.92
CA ARG A 128 -15.89 -4.69 -1.93
C ARG A 128 -15.98 -6.21 -2.01
N THR A 129 -15.82 -6.78 -3.19
CA THR A 129 -16.07 -8.21 -3.43
C THR A 129 -14.99 -8.83 -4.31
N PRO A 130 -14.78 -10.16 -4.19
CA PRO A 130 -13.92 -10.89 -5.13
C PRO A 130 -14.34 -10.72 -6.59
N ALA A 131 -15.65 -10.71 -6.87
CA ALA A 131 -16.17 -10.50 -8.23
C ALA A 131 -15.77 -9.15 -8.83
N GLU A 132 -15.79 -8.06 -8.04
CA GLU A 132 -15.29 -6.75 -8.46
C GLU A 132 -13.77 -6.82 -8.73
N ALA A 133 -13.00 -7.52 -7.91
CA ALA A 133 -11.57 -7.72 -8.12
C ALA A 133 -11.28 -8.51 -9.40
N ASP A 134 -12.00 -9.61 -9.64
CA ASP A 134 -11.87 -10.46 -10.84
C ASP A 134 -12.22 -9.66 -12.11
N SER A 135 -13.27 -8.85 -12.06
CA SER A 135 -13.67 -7.95 -13.15
C SER A 135 -12.53 -6.98 -13.52
N LEU A 136 -11.93 -6.32 -12.52
CA LEU A 136 -10.81 -5.40 -12.76
C LEU A 136 -9.56 -6.14 -13.25
N ALA A 137 -9.27 -7.33 -12.73
CA ALA A 137 -8.14 -8.15 -13.20
C ALA A 137 -8.32 -8.56 -14.68
N ALA A 138 -9.54 -8.96 -15.07
CA ALA A 138 -9.86 -9.27 -16.45
C ALA A 138 -9.73 -8.06 -17.38
N ALA A 139 -10.23 -6.89 -16.95
CA ALA A 139 -10.09 -5.64 -17.68
C ALA A 139 -8.61 -5.24 -17.85
N CYS A 140 -7.81 -5.34 -16.78
CA CYS A 140 -6.36 -5.08 -16.83
C CYS A 140 -5.67 -5.99 -17.86
N LYS A 141 -5.97 -7.29 -17.84
CA LYS A 141 -5.42 -8.26 -18.80
C LYS A 141 -5.82 -7.91 -20.23
N LYS A 142 -7.09 -7.56 -20.48
CA LYS A 142 -7.62 -7.22 -21.80
C LYS A 142 -6.99 -5.95 -22.38
N HIS A 143 -6.81 -4.90 -21.56
CA HIS A 143 -6.36 -3.59 -22.00
C HIS A 143 -4.88 -3.30 -21.76
N GLY A 144 -4.12 -4.26 -21.16
CA GLY A 144 -2.71 -4.08 -20.81
C GLY A 144 -2.48 -3.02 -19.74
N ALA A 145 -3.46 -2.82 -18.83
CA ALA A 145 -3.37 -1.88 -17.73
C ALA A 145 -2.81 -2.54 -16.47
N LYS A 146 -2.34 -1.72 -15.53
CA LYS A 146 -1.86 -2.14 -14.19
C LYS A 146 -2.53 -1.33 -13.11
N ILE A 147 -2.83 -1.97 -11.98
CA ILE A 147 -3.39 -1.32 -10.79
C ILE A 147 -2.35 -1.36 -9.66
N ALA A 148 -2.14 -0.21 -9.02
CA ALA A 148 -1.43 -0.09 -7.76
C ALA A 148 -2.39 0.39 -6.68
N ILE A 149 -2.44 -0.32 -5.55
CA ILE A 149 -3.29 0.01 -4.41
C ILE A 149 -2.45 0.80 -3.40
N ALA A 150 -3.04 1.84 -2.78
CA ALA A 150 -2.36 2.74 -1.86
C ALA A 150 -2.05 2.10 -0.48
N HIS A 151 -1.35 0.96 -0.49
CA HIS A 151 -0.79 0.33 0.69
C HIS A 151 0.61 0.88 0.97
N ARG A 152 0.70 2.12 1.49
CA ARG A 152 1.95 2.86 1.67
C ARG A 152 3.04 2.08 2.43
N ASN A 153 2.66 1.30 3.46
CA ASN A 153 3.62 0.53 4.26
C ASN A 153 4.37 -0.53 3.43
N ARG A 154 3.79 -1.01 2.32
CA ARG A 154 4.44 -1.94 1.40
C ARG A 154 5.68 -1.35 0.70
N TRP A 155 5.76 -0.03 0.62
CA TRP A 155 6.83 0.70 -0.05
C TRP A 155 7.75 1.40 0.94
N HIS A 156 7.59 1.11 2.24
CA HIS A 156 8.43 1.69 3.26
C HIS A 156 9.90 1.26 3.05
N PRO A 157 10.87 2.19 3.04
CA PRO A 157 12.29 1.89 2.76
C PRO A 157 12.86 0.85 3.74
N MET A 158 12.33 0.79 4.95
CA MET A 158 12.72 -0.19 5.97
C MET A 158 12.46 -1.64 5.56
N LEU A 159 11.50 -1.93 4.66
CA LEU A 159 11.21 -3.31 4.26
C LEU A 159 12.41 -3.97 3.58
N ALA A 160 13.16 -3.25 2.77
CA ALA A 160 14.37 -3.78 2.15
C ALA A 160 15.46 -4.14 3.17
N VAL A 161 15.54 -3.39 4.27
CA VAL A 161 16.46 -3.68 5.39
C VAL A 161 15.99 -4.92 6.15
N ILE A 162 14.69 -5.01 6.42
CA ILE A 162 14.05 -6.14 7.09
C ILE A 162 14.21 -7.43 6.26
N ASP A 163 13.99 -7.36 4.94
CA ASP A 163 14.17 -8.52 4.05
C ASP A 163 15.61 -9.04 4.09
N ARG A 164 16.59 -8.15 4.08
CA ARG A 164 18.01 -8.53 4.23
C ARG A 164 18.25 -9.17 5.58
N PHE A 165 17.76 -8.57 6.66
CA PHE A 165 17.87 -9.07 8.01
C PHE A 165 17.31 -10.51 8.17
N ILE A 166 16.15 -10.77 7.55
CA ILE A 166 15.55 -12.12 7.53
C ILE A 166 16.40 -13.07 6.67
N LYS A 167 16.84 -12.62 5.48
CA LYS A 167 17.65 -13.41 4.56
C LYS A 167 19.01 -13.80 5.15
N ASP A 168 19.59 -12.92 5.97
CA ASP A 168 20.84 -13.15 6.70
C ASP A 168 20.64 -14.02 7.95
N ASP A 169 19.50 -14.69 8.07
CA ASP A 169 19.14 -15.64 9.15
C ASP A 169 19.17 -15.03 10.57
N GLN A 170 19.07 -13.69 10.68
CA GLN A 170 19.12 -13.00 11.97
C GLN A 170 17.87 -13.29 12.82
N LEU A 171 16.74 -13.57 12.19
CA LEU A 171 15.48 -13.95 12.85
C LEU A 171 15.37 -15.48 13.03
N GLY A 172 16.20 -16.25 12.33
CA GLY A 172 16.16 -17.69 12.28
C GLY A 172 14.94 -18.23 11.53
N LYS A 173 14.55 -19.48 11.85
CA LYS A 173 13.34 -20.06 11.30
C LYS A 173 12.13 -19.26 11.75
N ILE A 174 11.37 -18.69 10.80
CA ILE A 174 10.10 -18.03 11.08
C ILE A 174 9.08 -19.08 11.51
N LEU A 175 8.48 -18.87 12.67
CA LEU A 175 7.49 -19.76 13.27
C LEU A 175 6.08 -19.31 12.93
N GLU A 176 5.80 -18.00 13.09
CA GLU A 176 4.48 -17.42 12.83
C GLU A 176 4.56 -15.91 12.58
N ILE A 177 3.49 -15.36 11.99
CA ILE A 177 3.26 -13.92 11.87
C ILE A 177 1.98 -13.58 12.63
N ARG A 178 2.01 -12.57 13.49
CA ARG A 178 0.86 -12.08 14.26
C ARG A 178 0.54 -10.66 13.89
N GLY A 179 -0.51 -10.47 13.10
CA GLY A 179 -1.07 -9.18 12.75
C GLY A 179 -2.11 -8.73 13.77
N ARG A 180 -2.18 -7.42 14.01
CA ARG A 180 -3.19 -6.83 14.89
C ARG A 180 -3.78 -5.59 14.28
N GLY A 181 -5.11 -5.46 14.39
CA GLY A 181 -5.88 -4.28 14.02
C GLY A 181 -5.56 -3.07 14.90
N LYS A 182 -6.21 -1.94 14.63
CA LYS A 182 -5.88 -0.67 15.28
C LYS A 182 -6.34 -0.58 16.75
N GLY A 183 -7.27 -1.44 17.19
CA GLY A 183 -7.79 -1.45 18.56
C GLY A 183 -8.68 -0.25 18.88
N ASP A 184 -9.12 0.52 17.88
CA ASP A 184 -10.04 1.63 18.04
C ASP A 184 -11.53 1.18 17.95
N ARG A 185 -12.47 2.12 17.89
CA ARG A 185 -13.92 1.84 17.83
C ARG A 185 -14.36 0.96 16.66
N ARG A 186 -13.52 0.81 15.60
CA ARG A 186 -13.87 0.11 14.37
C ARG A 186 -13.67 -1.40 14.43
N GLY A 187 -13.05 -1.96 15.42
CA GLY A 187 -12.70 -3.38 15.55
C GLY A 187 -13.60 -4.39 14.84
N GLY A 188 -13.08 -5.55 14.57
CA GLY A 188 -13.80 -6.61 13.87
C GLY A 188 -13.94 -6.39 12.37
N GLY A 189 -15.16 -6.51 11.84
CA GLY A 189 -15.43 -6.49 10.40
C GLY A 189 -15.08 -5.17 9.72
N GLU A 190 -15.30 -4.02 10.38
CA GLU A 190 -14.97 -2.72 9.82
C GLU A 190 -13.44 -2.51 9.73
N ASP A 191 -12.73 -2.85 10.80
CA ASP A 191 -11.26 -2.74 10.83
C ASP A 191 -10.60 -3.68 9.83
N LEU A 192 -11.12 -4.90 9.66
CA LEU A 192 -10.63 -5.84 8.66
C LEU A 192 -10.48 -5.19 7.27
N TRP A 193 -11.47 -4.41 6.85
CA TRP A 193 -11.46 -3.72 5.57
C TRP A 193 -10.62 -2.43 5.58
N VAL A 194 -10.89 -1.54 6.54
CA VAL A 194 -10.38 -0.15 6.47
C VAL A 194 -8.91 -0.06 6.86
N LEU A 195 -8.49 -0.76 7.91
CA LEU A 195 -7.15 -0.69 8.48
C LEU A 195 -6.42 -2.02 8.43
N GLY A 196 -7.12 -3.12 8.71
CA GLY A 196 -6.57 -4.48 8.65
C GLY A 196 -6.00 -4.82 7.28
N SER A 197 -6.54 -4.23 6.20
CA SER A 197 -5.99 -4.37 4.86
C SER A 197 -4.50 -4.00 4.75
N HIS A 198 -4.01 -3.03 5.52
CA HIS A 198 -2.58 -2.69 5.60
C HIS A 198 -1.77 -3.80 6.24
N VAL A 199 -2.27 -4.38 7.32
CA VAL A 199 -1.62 -5.49 8.05
C VAL A 199 -1.63 -6.75 7.21
N LEU A 200 -2.77 -7.09 6.61
CA LEU A 200 -2.91 -8.25 5.73
C LEU A 200 -2.01 -8.14 4.49
N ASN A 201 -1.84 -6.93 3.94
CA ASN A 201 -0.91 -6.69 2.85
C ASN A 201 0.55 -6.97 3.25
N LEU A 202 0.97 -6.61 4.47
CA LEU A 202 2.30 -6.96 4.99
C LEU A 202 2.43 -8.45 5.33
N ILE A 203 1.38 -9.09 5.87
CA ILE A 203 1.35 -10.55 6.07
C ILE A 203 1.55 -11.26 4.72
N HIS A 204 0.86 -10.80 3.67
CA HIS A 204 1.04 -11.33 2.31
C HIS A 204 2.47 -11.08 1.78
N TYR A 205 3.06 -9.91 2.08
CA TYR A 205 4.43 -9.57 1.69
C TYR A 205 5.45 -10.60 2.23
N PHE A 206 5.37 -10.93 3.51
CA PHE A 206 6.30 -11.86 4.16
C PHE A 206 5.94 -13.33 3.98
N GLY A 207 4.64 -13.65 3.99
CA GLY A 207 4.12 -15.03 3.99
C GLY A 207 3.80 -15.60 2.62
N GLY A 208 3.73 -14.78 1.57
CA GLY A 208 3.19 -15.17 0.28
C GLY A 208 1.66 -15.18 0.27
N ALA A 209 1.06 -15.84 -0.71
CA ALA A 209 -0.40 -15.94 -0.81
C ALA A 209 -1.01 -16.80 0.31
N PRO A 210 -2.18 -16.45 0.87
CA PRO A 210 -2.90 -17.33 1.78
C PRO A 210 -3.49 -18.52 1.01
N ARG A 211 -3.27 -19.74 1.52
CA ARG A 211 -3.83 -20.99 0.95
C ARG A 211 -5.14 -21.37 1.60
N ASN A 212 -5.27 -21.05 2.89
CA ASN A 212 -6.42 -21.38 3.71
C ASN A 212 -6.64 -20.32 4.78
N CYS A 213 -7.90 -20.14 5.20
CA CYS A 213 -8.28 -19.23 6.26
C CYS A 213 -9.36 -19.89 7.14
N SER A 214 -9.18 -19.78 8.46
CA SER A 214 -10.23 -20.03 9.44
C SER A 214 -10.40 -18.79 10.31
N ALA A 215 -11.65 -18.35 10.54
CA ALA A 215 -11.93 -17.16 11.31
C ALA A 215 -13.16 -17.31 12.19
N ARG A 216 -13.16 -16.57 13.29
CA ARG A 216 -14.32 -16.40 14.18
C ARG A 216 -14.57 -14.93 14.38
N MET A 217 -15.84 -14.56 14.33
CA MET A 217 -16.29 -13.18 14.52
C MET A 217 -17.29 -13.10 15.66
N PHE A 218 -17.17 -12.08 16.49
CA PHE A 218 -17.99 -11.89 17.68
C PHE A 218 -18.56 -10.47 17.72
N GLN A 219 -19.69 -10.34 18.41
CA GLN A 219 -20.32 -9.08 18.78
C GLN A 219 -20.55 -9.09 20.28
N GLY A 220 -19.81 -8.25 21.01
CA GLY A 220 -19.92 -8.20 22.48
C GLY A 220 -19.61 -9.54 23.16
N GLY A 221 -18.57 -10.24 22.70
CA GLY A 221 -18.13 -11.54 23.24
C GLY A 221 -18.99 -12.75 22.82
N LYS A 222 -20.04 -12.55 22.00
CA LYS A 222 -20.90 -13.64 21.49
C LYS A 222 -20.67 -13.83 19.99
N PRO A 223 -20.73 -15.09 19.47
CA PRO A 223 -20.67 -15.33 18.04
C PRO A 223 -21.69 -14.49 17.27
N VAL A 224 -21.24 -13.95 16.14
CA VAL A 224 -22.08 -13.12 15.26
C VAL A 224 -23.24 -13.93 14.67
N THR A 225 -24.40 -13.31 14.60
CA THR A 225 -25.61 -13.82 13.91
C THR A 225 -26.07 -12.80 12.86
N SER A 226 -27.06 -13.15 12.04
CA SER A 226 -27.69 -12.25 11.08
C SER A 226 -28.27 -10.98 11.74
N ALA A 227 -28.70 -11.05 12.99
CA ALA A 227 -29.21 -9.90 13.76
C ALA A 227 -28.13 -8.85 14.08
N ASN A 228 -26.86 -9.19 13.97
CA ASN A 228 -25.74 -8.28 14.19
C ASN A 228 -25.31 -7.53 12.92
N VAL A 229 -25.92 -7.84 11.77
CA VAL A 229 -25.60 -7.17 10.51
C VAL A 229 -26.07 -5.72 10.54
N ARG A 230 -25.16 -4.82 10.22
CA ARG A 230 -25.42 -3.38 10.14
C ARG A 230 -24.80 -2.79 8.89
N LYS A 231 -25.24 -1.61 8.47
CA LYS A 231 -24.60 -0.86 7.39
C LYS A 231 -23.19 -0.43 7.82
N GLY A 232 -22.18 -0.81 7.04
CA GLY A 232 -20.80 -0.36 7.24
C GLY A 232 -20.60 1.09 6.81
N ASN A 233 -19.52 1.69 7.31
CA ASN A 233 -19.09 3.02 6.91
C ASN A 233 -18.34 2.96 5.55
N GLU A 234 -18.03 4.12 4.99
CA GLU A 234 -17.17 4.30 3.80
C GLU A 234 -17.57 3.41 2.60
N GLY A 235 -18.88 3.13 2.44
CA GLY A 235 -19.37 2.32 1.31
C GLY A 235 -19.08 0.84 1.37
N LEU A 236 -18.67 0.30 2.53
CA LEU A 236 -18.31 -1.12 2.71
C LEU A 236 -19.48 -2.10 2.51
N GLY A 237 -20.72 -1.60 2.61
CA GLY A 237 -21.89 -2.46 2.57
C GLY A 237 -22.23 -3.08 3.94
N PRO A 238 -22.95 -4.22 3.98
CA PRO A 238 -23.31 -4.88 5.24
C PRO A 238 -22.08 -5.44 5.95
N LEU A 239 -21.95 -5.12 7.24
CA LEU A 239 -20.90 -5.60 8.13
C LEU A 239 -21.48 -6.14 9.42
N ALA A 240 -20.75 -7.01 10.10
CA ALA A 240 -21.08 -7.50 11.42
C ALA A 240 -19.82 -7.66 12.28
N GLY A 241 -20.01 -7.76 13.59
CA GLY A 241 -18.94 -8.05 14.54
C GLY A 241 -18.06 -6.84 14.87
N ASN A 242 -17.70 -6.78 16.14
CA ASN A 242 -16.73 -5.82 16.68
C ASN A 242 -15.44 -6.50 17.20
N GLU A 243 -15.34 -7.82 16.97
CA GLU A 243 -14.18 -8.64 17.31
C GLU A 243 -14.00 -9.72 16.23
N LEU A 244 -12.75 -9.92 15.78
CA LEU A 244 -12.38 -10.89 14.74
C LEU A 244 -11.06 -11.54 15.11
N HIS A 245 -11.03 -12.88 15.00
CA HIS A 245 -9.83 -13.70 15.09
C HIS A 245 -9.72 -14.55 13.84
N ALA A 246 -8.62 -14.41 13.09
CA ALA A 246 -8.38 -15.14 11.86
C ALA A 246 -7.00 -15.81 11.88
N ARG A 247 -6.95 -17.03 11.33
CA ARG A 247 -5.73 -17.81 11.11
C ARG A 247 -5.61 -18.14 9.63
N TYR A 248 -4.42 -17.94 9.08
CA TYR A 248 -4.11 -18.18 7.68
C TYR A 248 -2.98 -19.19 7.55
N GLU A 249 -3.09 -20.10 6.60
CA GLU A 249 -2.00 -20.96 6.13
C GLU A 249 -1.35 -20.29 4.91
N MET A 250 -0.11 -19.88 5.05
CA MET A 250 0.56 -19.09 4.03
C MET A 250 1.34 -19.97 3.05
N GLU A 251 1.49 -19.50 1.82
CA GLU A 251 2.20 -20.22 0.74
C GLU A 251 3.63 -20.61 1.12
N ARG A 252 4.34 -19.76 1.86
CA ARG A 252 5.71 -20.03 2.32
C ARG A 252 5.80 -20.96 3.54
N GLY A 253 4.68 -21.61 3.90
CA GLY A 253 4.62 -22.66 4.93
C GLY A 253 4.49 -22.17 6.36
N MET A 254 4.43 -20.86 6.59
CA MET A 254 4.18 -20.30 7.93
C MET A 254 2.70 -20.09 8.21
N ILE A 255 2.34 -20.01 9.48
CA ILE A 255 1.01 -19.63 9.92
C ILE A 255 1.00 -18.13 10.22
N ALA A 256 -0.04 -17.44 9.77
CA ALA A 256 -0.27 -16.06 10.12
C ALA A 256 -1.61 -15.91 10.86
N TYR A 257 -1.67 -14.93 11.74
CA TYR A 257 -2.85 -14.58 12.51
C TYR A 257 -3.20 -13.10 12.27
N PHE A 258 -4.47 -12.79 12.35
CA PHE A 258 -4.95 -11.40 12.39
C PHE A 258 -6.06 -11.29 13.41
N ASP A 259 -5.85 -10.45 14.41
CA ASP A 259 -6.82 -10.14 15.47
C ASP A 259 -7.21 -8.68 15.39
N SER A 260 -8.52 -8.41 15.53
CA SER A 260 -9.06 -7.06 15.59
C SER A 260 -10.20 -7.01 16.59
N ILE A 261 -10.05 -6.20 17.65
CA ILE A 261 -11.01 -6.05 18.73
C ILE A 261 -11.28 -4.57 18.94
N ALA A 262 -12.55 -4.18 18.95
CA ALA A 262 -12.94 -2.79 19.17
C ALA A 262 -12.66 -2.35 20.60
N ASN A 263 -12.02 -1.18 20.76
CA ASN A 263 -11.77 -0.55 22.06
C ASN A 263 -11.05 -1.47 23.06
N ASP A 264 -10.07 -2.23 22.60
CA ASP A 264 -9.34 -3.22 23.40
C ASP A 264 -8.28 -2.62 24.36
N GLY A 265 -8.20 -1.30 24.45
CA GLY A 265 -7.23 -0.59 25.28
C GLY A 265 -5.83 -0.48 24.67
N THR A 266 -5.59 -1.10 23.50
CA THR A 266 -4.27 -1.06 22.81
C THR A 266 -4.22 -0.07 21.66
N GLN A 267 -5.20 0.81 21.54
CA GLN A 267 -5.30 1.82 20.50
C GLN A 267 -3.96 2.51 20.25
N ASN A 268 -3.55 2.53 18.99
CA ASN A 268 -2.29 3.11 18.54
C ASN A 268 -1.00 2.42 19.03
N HIS A 269 -1.04 1.33 19.78
CA HIS A 269 0.15 0.58 20.19
C HIS A 269 0.32 -0.76 19.48
N GLY A 270 -0.78 -1.49 19.24
CA GLY A 270 -0.75 -2.82 18.62
C GLY A 270 -0.85 -2.84 17.10
N PHE A 271 -1.21 -1.73 16.45
CA PHE A 271 -1.46 -1.69 15.01
C PHE A 271 -0.21 -2.00 14.19
N GLY A 272 -0.21 -3.17 13.54
CA GLY A 272 0.93 -3.70 12.80
C GLY A 272 1.03 -5.21 12.87
N LEU A 273 2.23 -5.73 12.82
CA LEU A 273 2.47 -7.17 12.94
C LEU A 273 3.79 -7.50 13.67
N GLN A 274 3.87 -8.71 14.15
CA GLN A 274 5.10 -9.33 14.66
C GLN A 274 5.44 -10.54 13.80
N ILE A 275 6.70 -10.66 13.40
CA ILE A 275 7.27 -11.86 12.79
C ILE A 275 8.08 -12.55 13.90
N ILE A 276 7.64 -13.73 14.29
CA ILE A 276 8.23 -14.49 15.38
C ILE A 276 9.10 -15.59 14.79
N GLY A 277 10.40 -15.47 15.01
CA GLY A 277 11.38 -16.47 14.65
C GLY A 277 12.00 -17.13 15.88
N ASN A 278 12.72 -18.23 15.71
CA ASN A 278 13.36 -18.92 16.82
C ASN A 278 14.61 -18.21 17.37
N LYS A 279 15.08 -17.12 16.72
CA LYS A 279 16.18 -16.27 17.17
C LYS A 279 15.73 -14.88 17.62
N GLY A 280 14.43 -14.57 17.57
CA GLY A 280 13.92 -13.27 18.00
C GLY A 280 12.53 -12.94 17.49
N ILE A 281 12.07 -11.73 17.84
CA ILE A 281 10.83 -11.14 17.38
C ILE A 281 11.15 -9.86 16.63
N LEU A 282 10.61 -9.70 15.43
CA LEU A 282 10.61 -8.46 14.70
C LEU A 282 9.17 -7.89 14.71
N ALA A 283 9.00 -6.69 15.25
CA ALA A 283 7.72 -5.98 15.26
C ALA A 283 7.73 -4.85 14.23
N ILE A 284 6.72 -4.82 13.35
CA ILE A 284 6.46 -3.74 12.40
C ILE A 284 5.23 -2.98 12.89
N ARG A 285 5.35 -1.65 12.95
CA ARG A 285 4.33 -0.75 13.49
C ARG A 285 3.80 0.15 12.37
N ASN A 286 2.52 -0.02 12.04
CA ASN A 286 1.89 0.85 11.07
C ASN A 286 1.70 2.26 11.65
N ASP A 287 1.93 3.27 10.81
CA ASP A 287 1.72 4.70 11.13
C ASP A 287 2.54 5.20 12.35
N ARG A 288 3.72 4.63 12.60
CA ARG A 288 4.57 5.01 13.74
C ARG A 288 6.05 4.95 13.44
N GLN A 289 6.79 5.83 14.12
CA GLN A 289 8.26 5.82 14.18
C GLN A 289 8.75 5.34 15.56
N PRO A 290 9.85 4.60 15.64
CA PRO A 290 10.45 3.84 14.55
C PRO A 290 9.46 2.85 13.93
N PHE A 291 9.60 2.60 12.62
CA PHE A 291 8.71 1.69 11.89
C PHE A 291 8.79 0.24 12.37
N ALA A 292 9.97 -0.20 12.77
CA ALA A 292 10.18 -1.56 13.24
C ALA A 292 11.13 -1.63 14.43
N TYR A 293 10.97 -2.71 15.21
CA TYR A 293 11.84 -3.07 16.33
C TYR A 293 12.20 -4.55 16.26
N TRP A 294 13.34 -4.89 16.83
CA TRP A 294 13.80 -6.25 17.01
C TRP A 294 14.08 -6.55 18.48
N VAL A 295 13.66 -7.74 18.94
CA VAL A 295 14.05 -8.32 20.23
C VAL A 295 14.83 -9.59 19.95
N PRO A 296 16.14 -9.65 20.26
CA PRO A 296 16.97 -10.83 20.05
C PRO A 296 16.66 -11.98 21.01
N GLY A 297 17.04 -13.19 20.61
CA GLY A 297 16.97 -14.39 21.42
C GLY A 297 15.67 -15.19 21.25
N ASN A 298 15.65 -16.43 21.77
CA ASN A 298 14.50 -17.31 21.64
C ASN A 298 13.28 -16.72 22.36
N PRO A 299 12.16 -16.41 21.65
CA PRO A 299 11.00 -15.75 22.24
C PRO A 299 10.17 -16.66 23.16
N LEU A 300 10.31 -17.97 23.02
CA LEU A 300 9.47 -18.94 23.73
C LEU A 300 10.08 -19.42 25.05
N GLY A 301 11.38 -19.16 25.27
CA GLY A 301 12.08 -19.55 26.49
C GLY A 301 12.17 -18.41 27.51
N PRO A 302 11.95 -18.67 28.81
CA PRO A 302 12.24 -17.68 29.85
C PRO A 302 13.75 -17.38 29.88
N THR A 303 14.11 -16.14 30.20
CA THR A 303 15.50 -15.72 30.37
C THR A 303 15.60 -14.73 31.52
N ARG A 304 16.78 -14.72 32.19
CA ARG A 304 17.14 -13.69 33.18
C ARG A 304 17.81 -12.47 32.54
N GLU A 305 18.21 -12.57 31.27
CA GLU A 305 18.82 -11.48 30.53
C GLU A 305 17.77 -10.46 30.08
N SER A 306 18.12 -9.18 30.14
CA SER A 306 17.29 -8.12 29.57
C SER A 306 17.21 -8.26 28.05
N ARG A 307 16.01 -8.18 27.49
CA ARG A 307 15.76 -8.21 26.05
C ARG A 307 15.09 -6.91 25.62
N PRO A 308 15.86 -5.84 25.35
CA PRO A 308 15.29 -4.57 24.92
C PRO A 308 14.73 -4.65 23.50
N TRP A 309 13.74 -3.83 23.22
CA TRP A 309 13.29 -3.57 21.87
C TRP A 309 14.29 -2.64 21.15
N ILE A 310 15.03 -3.18 20.19
CA ILE A 310 16.05 -2.46 19.43
C ILE A 310 15.39 -1.85 18.20
N PRO A 311 15.36 -0.51 18.03
CA PRO A 311 14.76 0.12 16.89
C PRO A 311 15.53 -0.20 15.59
N PHE A 312 14.81 -0.40 14.50
CA PHE A 312 15.38 -0.49 13.16
C PHE A 312 15.54 0.89 12.56
N THR A 313 16.63 1.08 11.86
CA THR A 313 16.91 2.21 10.99
C THR A 313 17.18 1.73 9.57
N THR A 314 17.33 2.62 8.60
CA THR A 314 17.67 2.25 7.21
C THR A 314 19.04 1.59 7.07
N THR A 315 19.87 1.65 8.11
CA THR A 315 21.19 1.00 8.18
C THR A 315 21.17 -0.31 8.97
N GLY A 316 20.08 -0.63 9.66
CA GLY A 316 19.91 -1.87 10.44
C GLY A 316 19.50 -1.63 11.88
N PRO A 317 19.28 -2.71 12.67
CA PRO A 317 18.85 -2.59 14.06
C PRO A 317 19.91 -1.93 14.95
N GLY A 318 19.49 -0.95 15.75
CA GLY A 318 20.34 -0.24 16.70
C GLY A 318 21.42 0.67 16.10
N LYS A 319 21.39 0.89 14.79
CA LYS A 319 22.35 1.76 14.09
C LYS A 319 21.77 3.17 13.90
N GLU A 320 22.62 4.12 13.56
CA GLU A 320 22.17 5.47 13.22
C GLU A 320 21.38 5.50 11.92
N GLU A 321 20.39 6.39 11.83
CA GLU A 321 19.56 6.57 10.64
C GLU A 321 20.33 7.36 9.56
N SER A 322 20.46 6.77 8.36
CA SER A 322 21.18 7.40 7.26
C SER A 322 20.27 8.11 6.24
N ASN A 323 18.95 7.85 6.27
CA ASN A 323 18.00 8.39 5.30
C ASN A 323 16.68 8.79 5.96
N LEU A 324 16.73 9.75 6.87
CA LEU A 324 15.58 10.28 7.61
C LEU A 324 14.50 10.81 6.66
N LYS A 325 14.86 11.55 5.60
CA LYS A 325 13.90 12.12 4.65
C LYS A 325 13.04 11.07 3.95
N ALA A 326 13.63 9.94 3.56
CA ALA A 326 12.90 8.86 2.92
C ALA A 326 11.93 8.17 3.91
N VAL A 327 12.32 8.08 5.18
CA VAL A 327 11.47 7.51 6.24
C VAL A 327 10.32 8.43 6.58
N GLU A 328 10.57 9.72 6.74
CA GLU A 328 9.56 10.75 7.02
C GLU A 328 8.53 10.85 5.88
N ALA A 329 8.96 10.79 4.62
CA ALA A 329 8.08 10.86 3.46
C ALA A 329 7.02 9.74 3.40
N VAL A 330 7.24 8.61 4.07
CA VAL A 330 6.27 7.50 4.15
C VAL A 330 5.26 7.71 5.28
N HIS A 331 5.62 8.51 6.29
CA HIS A 331 4.79 8.72 7.48
C HIS A 331 3.95 10.02 7.44
N ASN A 332 4.33 10.97 6.62
CA ASN A 332 3.59 12.20 6.33
C ASN A 332 2.69 11.99 5.10
#